data_d5275ca1c22113e850a43c6255db066b
#
_entry.id   d5275ca1c22113e850a43c6255db066b
#
_cell.length_a   1.000
_cell.length_b   1.000
_cell.length_c   1.000
_cell.angle_alpha   90.00
_cell.angle_beta   90.00
_cell.angle_gamma   90.00
#
_symmetry.space_group_name_H-M   'P 1'
#
loop_
_entity.id
_entity.type
_entity.pdbx_description
1 polymer ?
#
loop_
_entity_poly.entity_id
_entity_poly.type
_entity_poly.pdbx_seq_one_letter_code
_entity_poly.pdbx_strand_id
1 'polypeptide(L)'
;DVLENNNIELIINIEKDLRIYGNKLMLERLFVNLFTNAMKFTKTTINVSLNRINKEVILQIKDNGIGITKEDQKYIWDRFFQTSDSRNKDKNKGSGLGLSMVNRIVQLHSATIEVESEVGEGACFILKFPV
;
A
#
# COMPACT_ATOMS: atom_id res chain seq x y z
N ASP A 1 -0.14 -14.04 -15.96
CA ASP A 1 -0.92 -13.39 -14.90
C ASP A 1 -1.01 -11.88 -15.16
N VAL A 2 -1.64 -11.17 -14.25
CA VAL A 2 -1.87 -9.73 -14.42
C VAL A 2 -0.56 -8.96 -14.52
N LEU A 3 0.43 -9.33 -13.72
CA LEU A 3 1.72 -8.64 -13.71
C LEU A 3 2.46 -8.82 -15.03
N GLU A 4 2.50 -10.05 -15.53
CA GLU A 4 3.16 -10.32 -16.81
C GLU A 4 2.45 -9.61 -17.95
N ASN A 5 1.13 -9.65 -17.98
CA ASN A 5 0.34 -9.07 -19.06
C ASN A 5 0.51 -7.55 -19.12
N ASN A 6 0.76 -6.90 -17.99
CA ASN A 6 0.94 -5.46 -17.92
C ASN A 6 2.40 -5.03 -17.91
N ASN A 7 3.34 -5.98 -18.06
CA ASN A 7 4.77 -5.70 -18.04
C ASN A 7 5.22 -4.98 -16.77
N ILE A 8 4.68 -5.39 -15.64
CA ILE A 8 5.05 -4.83 -14.35
C ILE A 8 6.15 -5.68 -13.74
N GLU A 9 7.24 -5.04 -13.36
CA GLU A 9 8.32 -5.68 -12.64
C GLU A 9 8.03 -5.65 -11.15
N LEU A 10 8.07 -6.81 -10.51
CA LEU A 10 7.86 -6.93 -9.08
C LEU A 10 9.19 -7.25 -8.41
N ILE A 11 9.64 -6.36 -7.53
CA ILE A 11 10.89 -6.51 -6.79
C ILE A 11 10.55 -6.78 -5.34
N ILE A 12 10.96 -7.92 -4.83
CA ILE A 12 10.64 -8.35 -3.47
C ILE A 12 11.92 -8.53 -2.67
N ASN A 13 11.96 -7.91 -1.50
CA ASN A 13 13.10 -8.00 -0.60
C ASN A 13 12.58 -8.22 0.81
N ILE A 14 12.56 -9.49 1.24
CA ILE A 14 11.96 -9.89 2.51
C ILE A 14 13.00 -10.53 3.40
N GLU A 15 13.19 -9.98 4.60
CA GLU A 15 14.06 -10.57 5.62
C GLU A 15 13.41 -11.84 6.15
N LYS A 16 14.23 -12.87 6.41
CA LYS A 16 13.75 -14.17 6.87
C LYS A 16 13.32 -14.14 8.33
N ASP A 17 12.42 -15.05 8.68
CA ASP A 17 12.04 -15.36 10.06
C ASP A 17 11.48 -14.17 10.84
N LEU A 18 10.78 -13.28 10.16
CA LEU A 18 10.10 -12.18 10.82
C LEU A 18 8.75 -12.64 11.37
N ARG A 19 8.40 -12.14 12.56
CA ARG A 19 7.15 -12.46 13.21
C ARG A 19 6.57 -11.22 13.86
N ILE A 20 5.24 -11.12 13.82
CA ILE A 20 4.50 -10.12 14.58
C ILE A 20 3.30 -10.82 15.21
N TYR A 21 2.76 -10.22 16.26
CA TYR A 21 1.49 -10.67 16.82
C TYR A 21 0.35 -10.00 16.06
N GLY A 22 -0.59 -10.80 15.59
CA GLY A 22 -1.70 -10.22 14.86
C GLY A 22 -2.71 -11.25 14.38
N ASN A 23 -3.75 -10.73 13.75
CA ASN A 23 -4.78 -11.55 13.16
C ASN A 23 -4.40 -11.86 11.72
N LYS A 24 -4.21 -13.14 11.43
CA LYS A 24 -3.72 -13.58 10.12
C LYS A 24 -4.62 -13.10 8.98
N LEU A 25 -5.92 -13.29 9.11
CA LEU A 25 -6.86 -12.90 8.04
C LEU A 25 -6.87 -11.39 7.81
N MET A 26 -6.83 -10.62 8.88
CA MET A 26 -6.77 -9.16 8.75
C MET A 26 -5.48 -8.71 8.08
N LEU A 27 -4.35 -9.29 8.46
CA LEU A 27 -3.06 -8.93 7.87
C LEU A 27 -2.97 -9.32 6.40
N GLU A 28 -3.52 -10.48 6.03
CA GLU A 28 -3.60 -10.86 4.63
C GLU A 28 -4.44 -9.85 3.84
N ARG A 29 -5.57 -9.44 4.39
CA ARG A 29 -6.46 -8.47 3.75
C ARG A 29 -5.80 -7.11 3.61
N LEU A 30 -5.07 -6.70 4.62
CA LEU A 30 -4.28 -5.46 4.58
C LEU A 30 -3.29 -5.50 3.42
N PHE A 31 -2.52 -6.58 3.34
CA PHE A 31 -1.51 -6.70 2.28
C PHE A 31 -2.15 -6.72 0.89
N VAL A 32 -3.20 -7.50 0.71
CA VAL A 32 -3.88 -7.59 -0.58
C VAL A 32 -4.40 -6.23 -1.02
N ASN A 33 -4.98 -5.46 -0.09
CA ASN A 33 -5.49 -4.14 -0.44
C ASN A 33 -4.38 -3.18 -0.83
N LEU A 34 -3.27 -3.18 -0.10
CA LEU A 34 -2.13 -2.33 -0.44
C LEU A 34 -1.50 -2.73 -1.77
N PHE A 35 -1.33 -4.03 -1.99
CA PHE A 35 -0.72 -4.52 -3.22
C PHE A 35 -1.62 -4.25 -4.43
N THR A 36 -2.91 -4.48 -4.28
CA THR A 36 -3.88 -4.21 -5.35
C THR A 36 -3.90 -2.73 -5.69
N ASN A 37 -3.80 -1.88 -4.67
CA ASN A 37 -3.72 -0.44 -4.86
C ASN A 37 -2.46 -0.07 -5.68
N ALA A 38 -1.33 -0.65 -5.32
CA ALA A 38 -0.08 -0.41 -6.07
C ALA A 38 -0.22 -0.87 -7.51
N MET A 39 -0.85 -2.02 -7.76
CA MET A 39 -1.07 -2.52 -9.11
C MET A 39 -1.94 -1.60 -9.96
N LYS A 40 -2.92 -0.95 -9.35
CA LYS A 40 -3.79 -0.02 -10.06
C LYS A 40 -3.04 1.21 -10.56
N PHE A 41 -2.10 1.69 -9.78
CA PHE A 41 -1.48 2.99 -10.02
C PHE A 41 -0.06 2.93 -10.57
N THR A 42 0.61 1.80 -10.47
CA THR A 42 2.00 1.70 -10.92
C THR A 42 2.11 1.84 -12.44
N LYS A 43 3.26 2.34 -12.87
CA LYS A 43 3.60 2.36 -14.29
C LYS A 43 4.30 1.07 -14.70
N THR A 44 5.42 0.77 -14.08
CA THR A 44 6.26 -0.37 -14.48
C THR A 44 6.81 -1.19 -13.33
N THR A 45 6.87 -0.65 -12.12
CA THR A 45 7.61 -1.30 -11.03
C THR A 45 6.86 -1.21 -9.71
N ILE A 46 6.83 -2.32 -8.98
CA ILE A 46 6.36 -2.37 -7.59
C ILE A 46 7.48 -2.98 -6.76
N ASN A 47 7.87 -2.27 -5.71
CA ASN A 47 8.84 -2.77 -4.74
C ASN A 47 8.12 -3.12 -3.44
N VAL A 48 8.32 -4.34 -2.96
CA VAL A 48 7.80 -4.78 -1.66
C VAL A 48 8.99 -5.15 -0.80
N SER A 49 9.10 -4.54 0.37
CA SER A 49 10.16 -4.90 1.31
C SER A 49 9.57 -5.13 2.68
N LEU A 50 10.20 -6.03 3.42
CA LEU A 50 9.80 -6.37 4.77
C LEU A 50 11.07 -6.66 5.56
N ASN A 51 11.33 -5.88 6.61
CA ASN A 51 12.53 -6.05 7.42
C ASN A 51 12.27 -5.60 8.84
N ARG A 52 13.14 -6.05 9.75
CA ARG A 52 13.06 -5.62 11.14
C ARG A 52 14.13 -4.59 11.43
N ILE A 53 13.73 -3.49 12.06
CA ILE A 53 14.63 -2.47 12.56
C ILE A 53 14.27 -2.26 14.03
N ASN A 54 15.19 -2.58 14.92
CA ASN A 54 14.97 -2.50 16.36
C ASN A 54 13.75 -3.32 16.78
N LYS A 55 12.73 -2.68 17.33
CA LYS A 55 11.52 -3.36 17.83
C LYS A 55 10.34 -3.23 16.90
N GLU A 56 10.61 -2.97 15.62
CA GLU A 56 9.55 -2.82 14.63
C GLU A 56 9.83 -3.66 13.41
N VAL A 57 8.77 -4.26 12.87
CA VAL A 57 8.80 -4.88 11.55
C VAL A 57 8.21 -3.86 10.58
N ILE A 58 8.95 -3.54 9.55
CA ILE A 58 8.58 -2.48 8.60
C ILE A 58 8.25 -3.08 7.26
N LEU A 59 7.02 -2.85 6.81
CA LEU A 59 6.56 -3.22 5.49
C LEU A 59 6.50 -1.97 4.62
N GLN A 60 7.14 -2.04 3.45
CA GLN A 60 7.05 -0.95 2.49
C GLN A 60 6.53 -1.49 1.16
N ILE A 61 5.57 -0.80 0.58
CA ILE A 61 5.07 -1.11 -0.75
C ILE A 61 5.14 0.17 -1.56
N LYS A 62 6.02 0.17 -2.56
CA LYS A 62 6.31 1.35 -3.35
C LYS A 62 6.02 1.08 -4.82
N ASP A 63 5.30 1.99 -5.46
CA ASP A 63 5.11 1.98 -6.90
C ASP A 63 5.75 3.20 -7.53
N ASN A 64 5.94 3.15 -8.84
CA ASN A 64 6.47 4.28 -9.61
C ASN A 64 5.39 4.91 -10.49
N GLY A 65 4.18 4.98 -9.97
CA GLY A 65 3.03 5.42 -10.73
C GLY A 65 2.77 6.91 -10.71
N ILE A 66 1.48 7.23 -10.79
CA ILE A 66 1.06 8.63 -10.92
C ILE A 66 1.29 9.45 -9.65
N GLY A 67 1.40 8.80 -8.51
CA GLY A 67 1.53 9.49 -7.24
C GLY A 67 0.21 10.03 -6.73
N ILE A 68 0.27 10.65 -5.57
CA ILE A 68 -0.89 11.20 -4.87
C ILE A 68 -0.60 12.65 -4.53
N THR A 69 -1.51 13.56 -4.90
CA THR A 69 -1.31 14.97 -4.57
C THR A 69 -1.28 15.18 -3.06
N LYS A 70 -0.60 16.24 -2.62
CA LYS A 70 -0.59 16.58 -1.20
C LYS A 70 -1.99 16.78 -0.64
N GLU A 71 -2.86 17.36 -1.45
CA GLU A 71 -4.25 17.56 -1.07
C GLU A 71 -4.96 16.22 -0.86
N ASP A 72 -4.85 15.32 -1.83
CA ASP A 72 -5.51 14.00 -1.73
C ASP A 72 -4.95 13.18 -0.56
N GLN A 73 -3.67 13.31 -0.25
CA GLN A 73 -3.05 12.56 0.85
C GLN A 73 -3.74 12.77 2.19
N LYS A 74 -4.43 13.88 2.36
CA LYS A 74 -5.17 14.15 3.59
C LYS A 74 -6.42 13.28 3.71
N TYR A 75 -6.93 12.76 2.60
CA TYR A 75 -8.24 12.10 2.55
C TYR A 75 -8.18 10.64 2.14
N ILE A 76 -7.00 10.11 1.78
CA ILE A 76 -6.91 8.73 1.26
C ILE A 76 -7.38 7.68 2.25
N TRP A 77 -7.41 8.01 3.53
CA TRP A 77 -7.85 7.08 4.58
C TRP A 77 -9.36 7.13 4.82
N ASP A 78 -10.05 8.08 4.20
CA ASP A 78 -11.49 8.22 4.35
C ASP A 78 -12.22 7.15 3.56
N ARG A 79 -13.35 6.72 4.11
CA ARG A 79 -14.18 5.74 3.41
C ARG A 79 -14.70 6.34 2.10
N PHE A 80 -14.73 5.48 1.07
CA PHE A 80 -15.23 5.86 -0.26
C PHE A 80 -14.38 6.91 -0.97
N PHE A 81 -13.21 7.24 -0.43
CA PHE A 81 -12.32 8.16 -1.10
C PHE A 81 -11.80 7.56 -2.42
N GLN A 82 -11.77 8.35 -3.47
CA GLN A 82 -11.10 8.02 -4.73
C GLN A 82 -10.31 9.24 -5.16
N THR A 83 -9.21 9.00 -5.90
CA THR A 83 -8.37 10.11 -6.32
C THR A 83 -9.13 11.08 -7.22
N SER A 84 -8.66 12.32 -7.25
CA SER A 84 -9.24 13.35 -8.10
C SER A 84 -8.86 13.20 -9.56
N ASP A 85 -7.97 12.28 -9.90
CA ASP A 85 -7.55 12.08 -11.28
C ASP A 85 -8.61 11.34 -12.08
N SER A 86 -9.33 12.10 -12.91
CA SER A 86 -10.45 11.57 -13.69
C SER A 86 -10.04 10.51 -14.72
N ARG A 87 -8.75 10.48 -15.11
CA ARG A 87 -8.29 9.51 -16.09
C ARG A 87 -8.35 8.08 -15.56
N ASN A 88 -8.39 7.93 -14.26
CA ASN A 88 -8.36 6.63 -13.62
C ASN A 88 -9.73 6.16 -13.13
N LYS A 89 -10.76 6.94 -13.34
CA LYS A 89 -12.09 6.62 -12.82
C LYS A 89 -12.59 5.24 -13.23
N ASP A 90 -12.45 4.91 -14.51
CA ASP A 90 -12.96 3.65 -15.01
C ASP A 90 -12.09 2.46 -14.61
N LYS A 91 -10.78 2.64 -14.60
CA LYS A 91 -9.84 1.57 -14.28
C LYS A 91 -9.81 1.26 -12.80
N ASN A 92 -10.05 2.27 -11.99
CA ASN A 92 -9.85 2.18 -10.55
C ASN A 92 -11.15 2.24 -9.79
N LYS A 93 -12.20 1.83 -10.43
CA LYS A 93 -13.50 1.73 -9.79
C LYS A 93 -13.42 0.67 -8.70
N GLY A 94 -13.30 1.13 -7.50
CA GLY A 94 -13.38 0.28 -6.34
C GLY A 94 -14.42 0.85 -5.41
N SER A 95 -14.61 0.21 -4.30
CA SER A 95 -15.55 0.68 -3.29
C SER A 95 -15.06 1.93 -2.57
N GLY A 96 -13.76 2.24 -2.68
CA GLY A 96 -13.16 3.31 -1.90
C GLY A 96 -12.94 2.92 -0.45
N LEU A 97 -13.03 1.62 -0.13
CA LEU A 97 -12.90 1.14 1.23
C LEU A 97 -11.52 0.55 1.53
N GLY A 98 -10.71 0.30 0.49
CA GLY A 98 -9.45 -0.42 0.65
C GLY A 98 -8.49 0.21 1.64
N LEU A 99 -8.18 1.50 1.46
CA LEU A 99 -7.23 2.17 2.34
C LEU A 99 -7.82 2.49 3.71
N SER A 100 -9.13 2.77 3.79
CA SER A 100 -9.76 2.97 5.10
C SER A 100 -9.75 1.67 5.90
N MET A 101 -9.94 0.54 5.25
CA MET A 101 -9.83 -0.77 5.89
C MET A 101 -8.40 -1.04 6.35
N VAL A 102 -7.41 -0.74 5.50
CA VAL A 102 -6.00 -0.89 5.85
C VAL A 102 -5.69 -0.08 7.10
N ASN A 103 -6.12 1.17 7.14
CA ASN A 103 -5.89 2.03 8.29
C ASN A 103 -6.52 1.45 9.57
N ARG A 104 -7.73 0.90 9.45
CA ARG A 104 -8.41 0.28 10.59
C ARG A 104 -7.63 -0.93 11.11
N ILE A 105 -7.16 -1.78 10.20
CA ILE A 105 -6.38 -2.96 10.58
C ILE A 105 -5.07 -2.55 11.26
N VAL A 106 -4.40 -1.53 10.71
CA VAL A 106 -3.19 -0.97 11.31
C VAL A 106 -3.44 -0.54 12.75
N GLN A 107 -4.53 0.19 12.98
CA GLN A 107 -4.89 0.65 14.32
C GLN A 107 -5.15 -0.52 15.27
N LEU A 108 -5.86 -1.54 14.79
CA LEU A 108 -6.17 -2.72 15.61
C LEU A 108 -4.91 -3.51 16.00
N HIS A 109 -3.83 -3.35 15.27
CA HIS A 109 -2.56 -4.02 15.54
C HIS A 109 -1.55 -3.12 16.25
N SER A 110 -1.98 -1.96 16.71
CA SER A 110 -1.11 -0.97 17.36
C SER A 110 0.08 -0.58 16.49
N ALA A 111 -0.13 -0.63 15.19
CA ALA A 111 0.88 -0.27 14.20
C ALA A 111 0.66 1.15 13.71
N THR A 112 1.56 1.63 12.87
CA THR A 112 1.43 2.92 12.21
C THR A 112 1.55 2.75 10.71
N ILE A 113 0.96 3.68 9.98
CA ILE A 113 1.06 3.72 8.52
C ILE A 113 1.23 5.17 8.08
N GLU A 114 2.11 5.35 7.10
CA GLU A 114 2.29 6.65 6.48
C GLU A 114 2.48 6.47 4.99
N VAL A 115 2.27 7.53 4.24
CA VAL A 115 2.46 7.55 2.80
C VAL A 115 3.44 8.64 2.43
N GLU A 116 4.38 8.30 1.54
CA GLU A 116 5.29 9.25 0.92
C GLU A 116 5.03 9.22 -0.56
N SER A 117 4.68 10.35 -1.14
CA SER A 117 4.31 10.39 -2.55
C SER A 117 4.53 11.77 -3.13
N GLU A 118 4.97 11.76 -4.40
CA GLU A 118 5.06 12.95 -5.23
C GLU A 118 4.37 12.63 -6.54
N VAL A 119 3.61 13.60 -7.06
CA VAL A 119 2.94 13.42 -8.35
C VAL A 119 3.98 13.14 -9.43
N GLY A 120 3.75 12.08 -10.20
CA GLY A 120 4.65 11.65 -11.25
C GLY A 120 5.77 10.71 -10.80
N GLU A 121 5.97 10.53 -9.51
CA GLU A 121 7.05 9.69 -8.99
C GLU A 121 6.53 8.47 -8.22
N GLY A 122 5.22 8.34 -8.07
CA GLY A 122 4.63 7.20 -7.40
C GLY A 122 4.36 7.43 -5.94
N ALA A 123 4.01 6.34 -5.25
CA ALA A 123 3.67 6.37 -3.84
C ALA A 123 4.34 5.23 -3.10
N CYS A 124 4.73 5.50 -1.86
CA CYS A 124 5.28 4.49 -0.96
C CYS A 124 4.46 4.47 0.32
N PHE A 125 3.89 3.31 0.64
CA PHE A 125 3.20 3.10 1.90
C PHE A 125 4.15 2.40 2.86
N ILE A 126 4.31 2.96 4.04
CA ILE A 126 5.25 2.49 5.05
C ILE A 126 4.47 2.12 6.30
N LEU A 127 4.50 0.83 6.66
CA LEU A 127 3.80 0.31 7.83
C LEU A 127 4.81 -0.18 8.85
N LYS A 128 4.62 0.19 10.12
CA LYS A 128 5.50 -0.22 11.21
C LYS A 128 4.69 -0.97 12.24
N PHE A 129 5.02 -2.24 12.41
CA PHE A 129 4.36 -3.12 13.38
C PHE A 129 5.26 -3.33 14.59
N PRO A 130 4.73 -3.20 15.81
CA PRO A 130 5.53 -3.45 16.99
C PRO A 130 5.86 -4.95 17.13
N VAL A 131 7.02 -5.24 17.67
CA VAL A 131 7.45 -6.61 17.91
C VAL A 131 7.59 -6.89 19.39
#